data_ca37ed7d6dd89cc7581fc98a30ae318a
#
_entry.id   ca37ed7d6dd89cc7581fc98a30ae318a
#
_cell.length_a   1.000
_cell.length_b   1.000
_cell.length_c   1.000
_cell.angle_alpha   90.00
_cell.angle_beta   90.00
_cell.angle_gamma   90.00
#
_symmetry.space_group_name_H-M   'P 1'
#
loop_
_entity.id
_entity.type
_entity.pdbx_description
1 polymer ?
#
loop_
_entity_poly.entity_id
_entity_poly.type
_entity_poly.pdbx_seq_one_letter_code
_entity_poly.pdbx_strand_id
1 'polypeptide(L)'
;MTERTTRATPADAFRRARSMWLKGERIHLASLSAELNIGRATLFRWVGNKDLLLGEVLWSLYEPLRLEALSATPGQGVDFVVGVYRYINSTLLHSEPLRRFVHEDPEYALKILTSSQSTIHSRAVEANTRTLRDQIACGHINPPLNVDSLSYFMVRLAESCLYSDIINGRQPRDEELEDACIAVRILLGGKA
;
A
#
# COMPACT_ATOMS: atom_id res chain seq x y z
N MET A 1 3.30 8.07 45.37
CA MET A 1 3.06 7.10 44.33
C MET A 1 3.90 7.49 43.12
N THR A 2 5.02 6.84 42.88
CA THR A 2 5.93 7.14 41.76
C THR A 2 5.35 6.46 40.52
N GLU A 3 4.79 7.23 39.59
CA GLU A 3 4.42 6.69 38.25
C GLU A 3 5.66 6.08 37.64
N ARG A 4 5.63 4.77 37.44
CA ARG A 4 6.62 4.05 36.63
C ARG A 4 6.48 4.57 35.20
N THR A 5 7.30 5.54 34.84
CA THR A 5 7.42 5.98 33.43
C THR A 5 7.93 4.78 32.64
N THR A 6 7.01 4.07 32.01
CA THR A 6 7.33 2.91 31.18
C THR A 6 8.24 3.39 30.05
N ARG A 7 9.46 2.83 29.95
CA ARG A 7 10.41 3.21 28.90
C ARG A 7 9.80 2.91 27.53
N ALA A 8 9.79 3.89 26.63
CA ALA A 8 9.28 3.75 25.28
C ALA A 8 9.97 2.59 24.53
N THR A 9 9.24 1.95 23.65
CA THR A 9 9.64 0.77 22.86
C THR A 9 9.58 1.07 21.35
N PRO A 10 10.19 0.25 20.47
CA PRO A 10 10.02 0.35 19.02
C PRO A 10 8.53 0.32 18.59
N ALA A 11 7.71 -0.49 19.27
CA ALA A 11 6.27 -0.55 19.01
C ALA A 11 5.54 0.76 19.34
N ASP A 12 6.00 1.50 20.36
CA ASP A 12 5.44 2.82 20.68
C ASP A 12 5.77 3.84 19.60
N ALA A 13 7.01 3.82 19.10
CA ALA A 13 7.42 4.68 18.00
C ALA A 13 6.60 4.42 16.73
N PHE A 14 6.40 3.16 16.39
CA PHE A 14 5.57 2.76 15.26
C PHE A 14 4.10 3.17 15.45
N ARG A 15 3.49 2.88 16.59
CA ARG A 15 2.09 3.26 16.88
C ARG A 15 1.88 4.77 16.80
N ARG A 16 2.83 5.54 17.33
CA ARG A 16 2.74 7.02 17.26
C ARG A 16 2.86 7.50 15.82
N ALA A 17 3.84 7.01 15.05
CA ALA A 17 3.98 7.36 13.64
C ALA A 17 2.72 7.02 12.82
N ARG A 18 2.12 5.84 13.06
CA ARG A 18 0.87 5.43 12.42
C ARG A 18 -0.30 6.36 12.80
N SER A 19 -0.39 6.75 14.06
CA SER A 19 -1.40 7.72 14.50
C SER A 19 -1.22 9.08 13.84
N MET A 20 0.03 9.57 13.74
CA MET A 20 0.36 10.81 13.02
C MET A 20 -0.10 10.74 11.56
N TRP A 21 0.23 9.67 10.86
CA TRP A 21 -0.19 9.45 9.47
C TRP A 21 -1.71 9.54 9.31
N LEU A 22 -2.47 8.81 10.11
CA LEU A 22 -3.93 8.78 10.04
C LEU A 22 -4.57 10.14 10.32
N LYS A 23 -3.92 10.98 11.15
CA LYS A 23 -4.37 12.34 11.45
C LYS A 23 -3.91 13.38 10.42
N GLY A 24 -3.09 13.01 9.43
CA GLY A 24 -2.47 13.92 8.49
C GLY A 24 -1.32 14.73 9.09
N GLU A 25 -0.78 14.32 10.22
CA GLU A 25 0.39 14.96 10.81
C GLU A 25 1.66 14.48 10.08
N ARG A 26 2.57 15.41 9.76
CA ARG A 26 3.86 15.04 9.14
C ARG A 26 4.73 14.27 10.13
N ILE A 27 5.25 13.12 9.70
CA ILE A 27 6.18 12.34 10.52
C ILE A 27 7.56 13.01 10.50
N HIS A 28 7.97 13.57 11.65
CA HIS A 28 9.30 14.11 11.86
C HIS A 28 10.01 13.31 12.96
N LEU A 29 11.15 12.65 12.61
CA LEU A 29 11.86 11.78 13.56
C LEU A 29 12.35 12.57 14.81
N ALA A 30 12.70 13.85 14.64
CA ALA A 30 13.09 14.70 15.78
C ALA A 30 11.94 14.91 16.78
N SER A 31 10.75 15.23 16.28
CA SER A 31 9.54 15.40 17.11
C SER A 31 9.14 14.09 17.76
N LEU A 32 9.15 13.00 16.99
CA LEU A 32 8.83 11.65 17.48
C LEU A 32 9.77 11.20 18.60
N SER A 33 11.09 11.47 18.48
CA SER A 33 12.04 11.13 19.54
C SER A 33 11.82 11.96 20.82
N ALA A 34 11.49 13.24 20.68
CA ALA A 34 11.18 14.10 21.81
C ALA A 34 9.89 13.66 22.53
N GLU A 35 8.82 13.40 21.81
CA GLU A 35 7.54 12.92 22.37
C GLU A 35 7.69 11.60 23.14
N LEU A 36 8.54 10.69 22.65
CA LEU A 36 8.81 9.40 23.27
C LEU A 36 9.86 9.48 24.38
N ASN A 37 10.42 10.66 24.62
CA ASN A 37 11.50 10.90 25.58
C ASN A 37 12.69 9.92 25.38
N ILE A 38 13.13 9.74 24.12
CA ILE A 38 14.27 8.92 23.74
C ILE A 38 15.28 9.71 22.91
N GLY A 39 16.54 9.27 22.94
CA GLY A 39 17.58 9.84 22.07
C GLY A 39 17.33 9.57 20.57
N ARG A 40 17.67 10.53 19.69
CA ARG A 40 17.58 10.37 18.24
C ARG A 40 18.27 9.10 17.73
N ALA A 41 19.47 8.80 18.23
CA ALA A 41 20.22 7.60 17.86
C ALA A 41 19.45 6.30 18.21
N THR A 42 18.73 6.30 19.33
CA THR A 42 17.86 5.18 19.72
C THR A 42 16.71 5.01 18.76
N LEU A 43 16.03 6.11 18.39
CA LEU A 43 14.95 6.07 17.41
C LEU A 43 15.45 5.57 16.05
N PHE A 44 16.57 6.12 15.54
CA PHE A 44 17.15 5.66 14.27
C PHE A 44 17.49 4.18 14.26
N ARG A 45 18.01 3.64 15.36
CA ARG A 45 18.28 2.20 15.50
C ARG A 45 17.00 1.36 15.43
N TRP A 46 15.85 1.89 15.89
CA TRP A 46 14.58 1.18 15.88
C TRP A 46 13.90 1.20 14.52
N VAL A 47 13.89 2.36 13.88
CA VAL A 47 13.04 2.61 12.69
C VAL A 47 13.85 2.80 11.39
N GLY A 48 15.18 2.84 11.48
CA GLY A 48 16.05 3.15 10.35
C GLY A 48 15.96 4.63 10.00
N ASN A 49 15.22 4.96 8.96
CA ASN A 49 15.00 6.33 8.51
C ASN A 49 13.50 6.63 8.37
N LYS A 50 13.18 7.88 8.00
CA LYS A 50 11.79 8.32 7.81
C LYS A 50 11.06 7.52 6.74
N ASP A 51 11.74 7.22 5.63
CA ASP A 51 11.15 6.52 4.47
C ASP A 51 10.81 5.07 4.83
N LEU A 52 11.70 4.38 5.55
CA LEU A 52 11.46 3.04 6.05
C LEU A 52 10.30 3.01 7.06
N LEU A 53 10.29 3.93 8.03
CA LEU A 53 9.20 4.03 9.00
C LEU A 53 7.86 4.27 8.30
N LEU A 54 7.83 5.19 7.33
CA LEU A 54 6.61 5.48 6.57
C LEU A 54 6.18 4.27 5.74
N GLY A 55 7.10 3.57 5.11
CA GLY A 55 6.81 2.32 4.39
C GLY A 55 6.17 1.26 5.28
N GLU A 56 6.68 1.07 6.51
CA GLU A 56 6.08 0.16 7.49
C GLU A 56 4.69 0.62 7.95
N VAL A 57 4.49 1.93 8.15
CA VAL A 57 3.17 2.49 8.47
C VAL A 57 2.18 2.21 7.34
N LEU A 58 2.54 2.50 6.09
CA LEU A 58 1.70 2.25 4.93
C LEU A 58 1.37 0.76 4.77
N TRP A 59 2.36 -0.12 4.93
CA TRP A 59 2.14 -1.55 4.88
C TRP A 59 1.17 -2.04 5.95
N SER A 60 1.27 -1.49 7.17
CA SER A 60 0.36 -1.85 8.27
C SER A 60 -1.10 -1.47 8.03
N LEU A 61 -1.36 -0.60 7.06
CA LEU A 61 -2.71 -0.21 6.62
C LEU A 61 -3.14 -1.02 5.39
N TYR A 62 -2.22 -1.27 4.47
CA TYR A 62 -2.48 -2.00 3.23
C TYR A 62 -2.74 -3.49 3.47
N GLU A 63 -1.93 -4.18 4.28
CA GLU A 63 -2.06 -5.63 4.46
C GLU A 63 -3.40 -6.06 5.09
N PRO A 64 -3.93 -5.40 6.13
CA PRO A 64 -5.29 -5.69 6.60
C PRO A 64 -6.36 -5.46 5.54
N LEU A 65 -6.28 -4.39 4.76
CA LEU A 65 -7.19 -4.13 3.63
C LEU A 65 -7.13 -5.25 2.59
N ARG A 66 -5.92 -5.71 2.25
CA ARG A 66 -5.74 -6.83 1.32
C ARG A 66 -6.35 -8.13 1.85
N LEU A 67 -6.13 -8.44 3.12
CA LEU A 67 -6.71 -9.62 3.75
C LEU A 67 -8.24 -9.56 3.81
N GLU A 68 -8.79 -8.39 4.09
CA GLU A 68 -10.22 -8.12 4.04
C GLU A 68 -10.77 -8.34 2.62
N ALA A 69 -10.11 -7.79 1.59
CA ALA A 69 -10.50 -7.97 0.21
C ALA A 69 -10.50 -9.45 -0.21
N LEU A 70 -9.48 -10.23 0.18
CA LEU A 70 -9.41 -11.66 -0.08
C LEU A 70 -10.55 -12.44 0.58
N SER A 71 -10.94 -12.03 1.79
CA SER A 71 -12.03 -12.67 2.54
C SER A 71 -13.42 -12.28 2.06
N ALA A 72 -13.59 -11.01 1.64
CA ALA A 72 -14.86 -10.45 1.21
C ALA A 72 -15.22 -10.79 -0.24
N THR A 73 -14.23 -11.10 -1.08
CA THR A 73 -14.46 -11.41 -2.50
C THR A 73 -14.83 -12.88 -2.66
N PRO A 74 -16.04 -13.21 -3.15
CA PRO A 74 -16.45 -14.59 -3.38
C PRO A 74 -15.83 -15.15 -4.67
N GLY A 75 -15.86 -16.49 -4.78
CA GLY A 75 -15.48 -17.21 -6.01
C GLY A 75 -14.00 -17.52 -6.10
N GLN A 76 -13.54 -17.76 -7.32
CA GLN A 76 -12.18 -18.16 -7.67
C GLN A 76 -11.84 -17.75 -9.11
N GLY A 77 -10.57 -17.88 -9.49
CA GLY A 77 -10.15 -17.62 -10.88
C GLY A 77 -10.05 -16.12 -11.19
N VAL A 78 -10.28 -15.78 -12.46
CA VAL A 78 -10.14 -14.41 -12.96
C VAL A 78 -11.07 -13.44 -12.24
N ASP A 79 -12.33 -13.83 -12.03
CA ASP A 79 -13.31 -12.98 -11.35
C ASP A 79 -12.91 -12.67 -9.91
N PHE A 80 -12.39 -13.65 -9.19
CA PHE A 80 -11.85 -13.47 -7.85
C PHE A 80 -10.68 -12.48 -7.83
N VAL A 81 -9.68 -12.68 -8.70
CA VAL A 81 -8.49 -11.81 -8.73
C VAL A 81 -8.89 -10.37 -9.08
N VAL A 82 -9.76 -10.18 -10.07
CA VAL A 82 -10.27 -8.85 -10.46
C VAL A 82 -11.11 -8.24 -9.34
N GLY A 83 -11.92 -9.02 -8.66
CA GLY A 83 -12.72 -8.57 -7.52
C GLY A 83 -11.86 -8.07 -6.35
N VAL A 84 -10.82 -8.84 -5.98
CA VAL A 84 -9.83 -8.43 -4.96
C VAL A 84 -9.09 -7.15 -5.40
N TYR A 85 -8.67 -7.08 -6.66
CA TYR A 85 -8.02 -5.90 -7.23
C TYR A 85 -8.91 -4.66 -7.14
N ARG A 86 -10.17 -4.77 -7.56
CA ARG A 86 -11.17 -3.70 -7.47
C ARG A 86 -11.38 -3.25 -6.03
N TYR A 87 -11.62 -4.18 -5.11
CA TYR A 87 -11.86 -3.88 -3.70
C TYR A 87 -10.75 -3.04 -3.07
N ILE A 88 -9.51 -3.49 -3.23
CA ILE A 88 -8.32 -2.79 -2.70
C ILE A 88 -8.22 -1.39 -3.30
N ASN A 89 -8.25 -1.29 -4.62
CA ASN A 89 -7.95 -0.03 -5.31
C ASN A 89 -9.10 0.98 -5.20
N SER A 90 -10.36 0.56 -5.13
CA SER A 90 -11.48 1.43 -4.80
C SER A 90 -11.35 2.01 -3.39
N THR A 91 -10.99 1.19 -2.40
CA THR A 91 -10.76 1.68 -1.03
C THR A 91 -9.58 2.68 -0.97
N LEU A 92 -8.49 2.41 -1.70
CA LEU A 92 -7.34 3.32 -1.77
C LEU A 92 -7.68 4.62 -2.48
N LEU A 93 -8.45 4.57 -3.57
CA LEU A 93 -8.90 5.73 -4.34
C LEU A 93 -9.65 6.75 -3.47
N HIS A 94 -10.49 6.26 -2.55
CA HIS A 94 -11.30 7.06 -1.65
C HIS A 94 -10.65 7.29 -0.27
N SER A 95 -9.38 6.85 -0.07
CA SER A 95 -8.69 7.01 1.20
C SER A 95 -8.24 8.46 1.41
N GLU A 96 -8.92 9.18 2.29
CA GLU A 96 -8.58 10.57 2.62
C GLU A 96 -7.12 10.74 3.09
N PRO A 97 -6.56 9.89 3.98
CA PRO A 97 -5.15 10.01 4.38
C PRO A 97 -4.18 9.85 3.21
N LEU A 98 -4.48 8.93 2.27
CA LEU A 98 -3.65 8.73 1.08
C LEU A 98 -3.75 9.93 0.13
N ARG A 99 -4.97 10.42 -0.15
CA ARG A 99 -5.18 11.61 -0.99
C ARG A 99 -4.45 12.83 -0.44
N ARG A 100 -4.57 13.08 0.85
CA ARG A 100 -3.86 14.18 1.51
C ARG A 100 -2.35 14.06 1.36
N PHE A 101 -1.77 12.89 1.60
CA PHE A 101 -0.33 12.66 1.44
C PHE A 101 0.15 12.94 0.01
N VAL A 102 -0.61 12.48 -0.99
CA VAL A 102 -0.33 12.68 -2.40
C VAL A 102 -0.39 14.16 -2.78
N HIS A 103 -1.36 14.93 -2.24
CA HIS A 103 -1.51 16.35 -2.52
C HIS A 103 -0.49 17.25 -1.81
N GLU A 104 -0.11 16.93 -0.57
CA GLU A 104 0.77 17.79 0.23
C GLU A 104 2.23 17.77 -0.22
N ASP A 105 2.72 16.63 -0.72
CA ASP A 105 4.10 16.47 -1.18
C ASP A 105 4.15 15.41 -2.31
N PRO A 106 3.72 15.78 -3.54
CA PRO A 106 3.56 14.85 -4.65
C PRO A 106 4.84 14.09 -5.00
N GLU A 107 5.97 14.77 -5.07
CA GLU A 107 7.26 14.14 -5.41
C GLU A 107 7.69 13.11 -4.36
N TYR A 108 7.55 13.48 -3.10
CA TYR A 108 7.87 12.59 -1.99
C TYR A 108 6.88 11.43 -1.92
N ALA A 109 5.60 11.68 -2.14
CA ALA A 109 4.58 10.63 -2.19
C ALA A 109 4.88 9.61 -3.28
N LEU A 110 5.14 10.04 -4.53
CA LEU A 110 5.51 9.12 -5.61
C LEU A 110 6.80 8.34 -5.28
N LYS A 111 7.82 9.01 -4.74
CA LYS A 111 9.05 8.32 -4.29
C LYS A 111 8.72 7.18 -3.31
N ILE A 112 7.88 7.45 -2.31
CA ILE A 112 7.53 6.46 -1.28
C ILE A 112 6.60 5.38 -1.81
N LEU A 113 5.66 5.71 -2.68
CA LEU A 113 4.61 4.79 -3.11
C LEU A 113 5.01 3.92 -4.30
N THR A 114 5.84 4.44 -5.23
CA THR A 114 6.04 3.81 -6.55
C THR A 114 7.48 3.45 -6.89
N SER A 115 8.49 3.90 -6.11
CA SER A 115 9.88 3.64 -6.46
C SER A 115 10.29 2.20 -6.15
N SER A 116 11.30 1.71 -6.89
CA SER A 116 11.88 0.38 -6.66
C SER A 116 12.56 0.23 -5.29
N GLN A 117 12.89 1.35 -4.64
CA GLN A 117 13.45 1.37 -3.28
C GLN A 117 12.37 1.42 -2.19
N SER A 118 11.11 1.53 -2.61
CA SER A 118 9.97 1.58 -1.69
C SER A 118 9.62 0.20 -1.16
N THR A 119 9.53 0.08 0.15
CA THR A 119 9.11 -1.17 0.81
C THR A 119 7.64 -1.48 0.53
N ILE A 120 6.77 -0.46 0.36
CA ILE A 120 5.35 -0.68 0.08
C ILE A 120 5.12 -1.22 -1.33
N HIS A 121 5.78 -0.63 -2.35
CA HIS A 121 5.65 -1.08 -3.73
C HIS A 121 6.10 -2.54 -3.91
N SER A 122 7.29 -2.90 -3.45
CA SER A 122 7.82 -4.26 -3.58
C SER A 122 6.95 -5.29 -2.85
N ARG A 123 6.47 -4.97 -1.65
CA ARG A 123 5.55 -5.84 -0.90
C ARG A 123 4.18 -5.98 -1.57
N ALA A 124 3.65 -4.92 -2.21
CA ALA A 124 2.40 -5.01 -2.96
C ALA A 124 2.54 -5.94 -4.18
N VAL A 125 3.64 -5.82 -4.93
CA VAL A 125 3.96 -6.74 -6.04
C VAL A 125 4.06 -8.18 -5.52
N GLU A 126 4.81 -8.42 -4.45
CA GLU A 126 4.96 -9.75 -3.86
C GLU A 126 3.63 -10.32 -3.36
N ALA A 127 2.78 -9.50 -2.75
CA ALA A 127 1.45 -9.92 -2.30
C ALA A 127 0.55 -10.34 -3.47
N ASN A 128 0.55 -9.59 -4.58
CA ASN A 128 -0.14 -9.99 -5.81
C ASN A 128 0.44 -11.29 -6.38
N THR A 129 1.77 -11.43 -6.41
CA THR A 129 2.44 -12.65 -6.87
C THR A 129 1.98 -13.87 -6.07
N ARG A 130 1.87 -13.77 -4.74
CA ARG A 130 1.35 -14.86 -3.90
C ARG A 130 -0.08 -15.22 -4.29
N THR A 131 -0.97 -14.23 -4.36
CA THR A 131 -2.38 -14.47 -4.73
C THR A 131 -2.51 -15.15 -6.11
N LEU A 132 -1.75 -14.70 -7.10
CA LEU A 132 -1.76 -15.31 -8.44
C LEU A 132 -1.22 -16.73 -8.42
N ARG A 133 -0.12 -17.00 -7.72
CA ARG A 133 0.46 -18.35 -7.59
C ARG A 133 -0.51 -19.32 -6.92
N ASP A 134 -1.23 -18.88 -5.90
CA ASP A 134 -2.25 -19.71 -5.24
C ASP A 134 -3.38 -20.07 -6.21
N GLN A 135 -3.88 -19.12 -7.01
CA GLN A 135 -4.92 -19.36 -8.00
C GLN A 135 -4.44 -20.29 -9.14
N ILE A 136 -3.18 -20.16 -9.57
CA ILE A 136 -2.56 -21.04 -10.56
C ILE A 136 -2.37 -22.45 -10.00
N ALA A 137 -1.85 -22.59 -8.79
CA ALA A 137 -1.62 -23.88 -8.14
C ALA A 137 -2.92 -24.67 -7.96
N CYS A 138 -4.04 -23.98 -7.72
CA CYS A 138 -5.38 -24.57 -7.65
C CYS A 138 -6.00 -24.85 -9.04
N GLY A 139 -5.34 -24.48 -10.14
CA GLY A 139 -5.85 -24.63 -11.51
C GLY A 139 -6.98 -23.66 -11.88
N HIS A 140 -7.18 -22.59 -11.11
CA HIS A 140 -8.26 -21.64 -11.33
C HIS A 140 -7.96 -20.58 -12.38
N ILE A 141 -6.69 -20.30 -12.66
CA ILE A 141 -6.22 -19.42 -13.74
C ILE A 141 -5.01 -20.02 -14.44
N ASN A 142 -4.87 -19.66 -15.71
CA ASN A 142 -3.67 -19.98 -16.50
C ASN A 142 -3.31 -18.75 -17.35
N PRO A 143 -2.71 -17.71 -16.73
CA PRO A 143 -2.44 -16.46 -17.44
C PRO A 143 -1.38 -16.64 -18.53
N PRO A 144 -1.48 -15.89 -19.66
CA PRO A 144 -0.51 -16.00 -20.76
C PRO A 144 0.84 -15.34 -20.43
N LEU A 145 0.90 -14.53 -19.38
CA LEU A 145 2.09 -13.81 -18.97
C LEU A 145 2.77 -14.50 -17.79
N ASN A 146 4.08 -14.27 -17.65
CA ASN A 146 4.82 -14.63 -16.46
C ASN A 146 4.22 -13.95 -15.21
N VAL A 147 4.09 -14.70 -14.11
CA VAL A 147 3.41 -14.26 -12.89
C VAL A 147 4.06 -13.03 -12.27
N ASP A 148 5.38 -12.95 -12.29
CA ASP A 148 6.09 -11.81 -11.69
C ASP A 148 5.87 -10.52 -12.52
N SER A 149 5.91 -10.64 -13.87
CA SER A 149 5.56 -9.55 -14.77
C SER A 149 4.10 -9.13 -14.63
N LEU A 150 3.19 -10.09 -14.55
CA LEU A 150 1.76 -9.84 -14.37
C LEU A 150 1.49 -9.09 -13.06
N SER A 151 2.07 -9.56 -11.96
CA SER A 151 1.96 -8.90 -10.65
C SER A 151 2.46 -7.45 -10.69
N TYR A 152 3.59 -7.21 -11.34
CA TYR A 152 4.14 -5.88 -11.54
C TYR A 152 3.19 -4.99 -12.37
N PHE A 153 2.68 -5.48 -13.50
CA PHE A 153 1.75 -4.72 -14.34
C PHE A 153 0.45 -4.39 -13.62
N MET A 154 -0.08 -5.30 -12.81
CA MET A 154 -1.26 -5.04 -12.00
C MET A 154 -1.04 -3.88 -11.03
N VAL A 155 0.12 -3.84 -10.34
CA VAL A 155 0.47 -2.72 -9.45
C VAL A 155 0.61 -1.42 -10.24
N ARG A 156 1.30 -1.42 -11.39
CA ARG A 156 1.47 -0.22 -12.22
C ARG A 156 0.15 0.32 -12.77
N LEU A 157 -0.78 -0.55 -13.15
CA LEU A 157 -2.13 -0.14 -13.56
C LEU A 157 -2.89 0.52 -12.40
N ALA A 158 -2.80 -0.04 -11.19
CA ALA A 158 -3.37 0.60 -10.01
C ALA A 158 -2.77 1.99 -9.74
N GLU A 159 -1.44 2.10 -9.77
CA GLU A 159 -0.73 3.36 -9.57
C GLU A 159 -1.12 4.42 -10.62
N SER A 160 -1.34 4.03 -11.88
CA SER A 160 -1.77 4.95 -12.93
C SER A 160 -3.15 5.57 -12.66
N CYS A 161 -4.03 4.85 -11.99
CA CYS A 161 -5.35 5.35 -11.58
C CYS A 161 -5.27 6.13 -10.27
N LEU A 162 -4.59 5.56 -9.26
CA LEU A 162 -4.52 6.14 -7.91
C LEU A 162 -3.78 7.48 -7.86
N TYR A 163 -2.82 7.70 -8.75
CA TYR A 163 -1.95 8.88 -8.76
C TYR A 163 -2.05 9.66 -10.07
N SER A 164 -3.18 9.54 -10.79
CA SER A 164 -3.42 10.19 -12.07
C SER A 164 -3.33 11.71 -11.99
N ASP A 165 -3.73 12.31 -10.87
CA ASP A 165 -3.61 13.74 -10.59
C ASP A 165 -2.16 14.26 -10.64
N ILE A 166 -1.21 13.48 -10.13
CA ILE A 166 0.22 13.81 -10.20
C ILE A 166 0.82 13.45 -11.56
N ILE A 167 0.45 12.29 -12.12
CA ILE A 167 1.09 11.75 -13.32
C ILE A 167 0.65 12.52 -14.57
N ASN A 168 -0.62 12.85 -14.70
CA ASN A 168 -1.20 13.45 -15.91
C ASN A 168 -2.13 14.65 -15.65
N GLY A 169 -2.27 15.10 -14.40
CA GLY A 169 -3.09 16.24 -14.00
C GLY A 169 -4.60 15.96 -13.98
N ARG A 170 -5.03 14.71 -14.10
CA ARG A 170 -6.44 14.33 -14.03
C ARG A 170 -6.79 13.83 -12.65
N GLN A 171 -7.94 14.24 -12.11
CA GLN A 171 -8.42 13.71 -10.85
C GLN A 171 -8.69 12.19 -10.97
N PRO A 172 -8.27 11.37 -9.99
CA PRO A 172 -8.59 9.95 -9.95
C PRO A 172 -10.11 9.72 -10.01
N ARG A 173 -10.56 8.74 -10.83
CA ARG A 173 -11.97 8.46 -11.06
C ARG A 173 -12.26 6.97 -11.02
N ASP A 174 -13.47 6.63 -10.58
CA ASP A 174 -13.93 5.24 -10.52
C ASP A 174 -13.99 4.59 -11.91
N GLU A 175 -14.33 5.35 -12.97
CA GLU A 175 -14.37 4.83 -14.34
C GLU A 175 -12.98 4.37 -14.80
N GLU A 176 -11.91 5.11 -14.48
CA GLU A 176 -10.53 4.71 -14.80
C GLU A 176 -10.11 3.44 -14.05
N LEU A 177 -10.59 3.27 -12.83
CA LEU A 177 -10.37 2.03 -12.06
C LEU A 177 -11.12 0.84 -12.70
N GLU A 178 -12.35 1.03 -13.18
CA GLU A 178 -13.08 -0.03 -13.89
C GLU A 178 -12.37 -0.41 -15.20
N ASP A 179 -11.86 0.53 -15.96
CA ASP A 179 -11.04 0.28 -17.15
C ASP A 179 -9.77 -0.50 -16.79
N ALA A 180 -9.11 -0.18 -15.67
CA ALA A 180 -7.97 -0.95 -15.16
C ALA A 180 -8.38 -2.37 -14.75
N CYS A 181 -9.56 -2.57 -14.17
CA CYS A 181 -10.10 -3.91 -13.87
C CYS A 181 -10.32 -4.74 -15.14
N ILE A 182 -10.83 -4.12 -16.21
CA ILE A 182 -10.96 -4.78 -17.53
C ILE A 182 -9.58 -5.14 -18.08
N ALA A 183 -8.61 -4.23 -18.01
CA ALA A 183 -7.23 -4.50 -18.44
C ALA A 183 -6.60 -5.67 -17.66
N VAL A 184 -6.76 -5.71 -16.34
CA VAL A 184 -6.28 -6.82 -15.49
C VAL A 184 -6.96 -8.12 -15.89
N ARG A 185 -8.27 -8.13 -16.16
CA ARG A 185 -9.01 -9.30 -16.65
C ARG A 185 -8.39 -9.87 -17.92
N ILE A 186 -8.11 -9.00 -18.89
CA ILE A 186 -7.50 -9.39 -20.17
C ILE A 186 -6.08 -9.97 -19.96
N LEU A 187 -5.27 -9.32 -19.11
CA LEU A 187 -3.93 -9.79 -18.75
C LEU A 187 -3.93 -11.17 -18.07
N LEU A 188 -5.00 -11.48 -17.34
CA LEU A 188 -5.23 -12.81 -16.74
C LEU A 188 -5.73 -13.87 -17.73
N GLY A 189 -5.98 -13.51 -18.99
CA GLY A 189 -6.54 -14.40 -20.02
C GLY A 189 -8.07 -14.48 -20.01
N GLY A 190 -8.76 -13.62 -19.26
CA GLY A 190 -10.21 -13.49 -19.29
C GLY A 190 -10.71 -12.71 -20.52
N LYS A 191 -11.99 -12.84 -20.82
CA LYS A 191 -12.65 -11.99 -21.84
C LYS A 191 -13.05 -10.66 -21.22
N ALA A 192 -12.94 -9.59 -22.01
CA ALA A 192 -13.40 -8.26 -21.60
C ALA A 192 -14.92 -8.22 -21.36
#